data_4f7d7055fcc7196a89850843edbacec7
#
_entry.id   4f7d7055fcc7196a89850843edbacec7
#
_cell.length_a   1.000
_cell.length_b   1.000
_cell.length_c   1.000
_cell.angle_alpha   90.00
_cell.angle_beta   90.00
_cell.angle_gamma   90.00
#
_symmetry.space_group_name_H-M   'P 1'
#
loop_
_entity.id
_entity.type
_entity.pdbx_description
1 polymer ?
#
loop_
_entity_poly.entity_id
_entity_poly.type
_entity_poly.pdbx_seq_one_letter_code
_entity_poly.pdbx_strand_id
1 'polypeptide(L)'
;MKKMTRKVLYVLLTVSVLLGFVLSNPAPVNAADPDQMDVHFMDVGQGDATLVTCGGHAMLIDTGDDTKGTAIQNYLQKQKITRLDYLILTHPDADHIGGAPVIITKFDIGKVFVSNFEKDNKTYQKLIQSLDDKQIKALTPRVNSQYTLGTASITILAPGKSYDNPNDASIALLLKNGTRSFMFTGDAGEDAEKDILKTGIDISADVYKVGHHGSKYSTSKDFFNAVDPFYAVISCGENNSYGHPHAETLNTLRTSGVMVYRTDESGTIIASTDGKSISFNVPASESWKAGEPTGGGSGSSAKSTAPAKTTSSAQTQQTAPTAASPIEAPADAGQTAEPTPAGQTAEPAAPPQRETAPAVEEAPQDSAPPVTNGLTYVLNVKTKKFHRPTCHSLPTTNRQDSSESRESIISQGYDPCKKCNP
;
A
#
# COMPACT_ATOMS: atom_id res chain seq x y z
N MET A 1 -10.80 -33.86 71.69
CA MET A 1 -10.89 -34.23 70.27
C MET A 1 -11.69 -33.25 69.41
N LYS A 2 -12.84 -32.70 69.77
CA LYS A 2 -13.66 -31.78 68.94
C LYS A 2 -13.02 -30.40 68.61
N LYS A 3 -12.11 -29.87 69.43
CA LYS A 3 -11.46 -28.56 69.22
C LYS A 3 -10.26 -28.64 68.23
N MET A 4 -9.66 -29.81 68.10
CA MET A 4 -8.49 -30.00 67.18
C MET A 4 -8.95 -30.20 65.75
N THR A 5 -10.07 -30.87 65.53
CA THR A 5 -10.67 -31.06 64.21
C THR A 5 -11.12 -29.73 63.55
N ARG A 6 -11.65 -28.78 64.36
CA ARG A 6 -12.02 -27.44 63.82
C ARG A 6 -10.82 -26.58 63.33
N LYS A 7 -9.72 -26.60 64.10
CA LYS A 7 -8.53 -25.88 63.76
C LYS A 7 -7.87 -26.42 62.46
N VAL A 8 -7.82 -27.75 62.30
CA VAL A 8 -7.31 -28.42 61.10
C VAL A 8 -8.21 -28.11 59.88
N LEU A 9 -9.54 -28.08 60.10
CA LEU A 9 -10.50 -27.74 59.05
C LEU A 9 -10.34 -26.27 58.57
N TYR A 10 -10.10 -25.31 59.46
CA TYR A 10 -9.86 -23.90 59.10
C TYR A 10 -8.55 -23.71 58.37
N VAL A 11 -7.46 -24.42 58.75
CA VAL A 11 -6.18 -24.38 58.09
C VAL A 11 -6.28 -24.97 56.67
N LEU A 12 -7.00 -26.09 56.51
CA LEU A 12 -7.22 -26.67 55.18
C LEU A 12 -8.09 -25.77 54.29
N LEU A 13 -9.10 -25.09 54.82
CA LEU A 13 -9.94 -24.15 54.08
C LEU A 13 -9.16 -22.89 53.64
N THR A 14 -8.30 -22.34 54.51
CA THR A 14 -7.48 -21.19 54.20
C THR A 14 -6.38 -21.52 53.19
N VAL A 15 -5.79 -22.72 53.26
CA VAL A 15 -4.82 -23.17 52.24
C VAL A 15 -5.49 -23.41 50.89
N SER A 16 -6.71 -23.97 50.87
CA SER A 16 -7.47 -24.15 49.62
C SER A 16 -7.87 -22.82 48.95
N VAL A 17 -8.23 -21.81 49.76
CA VAL A 17 -8.57 -20.46 49.24
C VAL A 17 -7.32 -19.75 48.74
N LEU A 18 -6.18 -19.88 49.42
CA LEU A 18 -4.89 -19.33 48.95
C LEU A 18 -4.36 -20.04 47.70
N LEU A 19 -4.52 -21.38 47.58
CA LEU A 19 -4.16 -22.13 46.38
C LEU A 19 -5.09 -21.80 45.20
N GLY A 20 -6.39 -21.55 45.45
CA GLY A 20 -7.34 -21.13 44.43
C GLY A 20 -7.05 -19.73 43.87
N PHE A 21 -6.48 -18.83 44.68
CA PHE A 21 -6.09 -17.47 44.23
C PHE A 21 -4.78 -17.45 43.44
N VAL A 22 -3.90 -18.43 43.60
CA VAL A 22 -2.64 -18.55 42.84
C VAL A 22 -2.88 -19.17 41.45
N LEU A 23 -3.99 -19.96 41.29
CA LEU A 23 -4.31 -20.62 40.03
C LEU A 23 -5.22 -19.81 39.09
N SER A 24 -5.69 -18.63 39.51
CA SER A 24 -6.59 -17.78 38.73
C SER A 24 -5.97 -16.44 38.29
N ASN A 25 -4.65 -16.34 38.21
CA ASN A 25 -4.08 -15.28 37.41
C ASN A 25 -4.38 -15.62 35.95
N PRO A 26 -5.26 -14.87 35.23
CA PRO A 26 -5.34 -15.02 33.80
C PRO A 26 -3.92 -14.73 33.28
N ALA A 27 -3.40 -15.62 32.43
CA ALA A 27 -2.19 -15.35 31.71
C ALA A 27 -2.34 -13.93 31.13
N PRO A 28 -1.31 -13.07 31.17
CA PRO A 28 -1.40 -11.77 30.55
C PRO A 28 -1.87 -12.01 29.11
N VAL A 29 -3.03 -11.46 28.77
CA VAL A 29 -3.42 -11.31 27.36
C VAL A 29 -2.20 -10.59 26.77
N ASN A 30 -1.44 -11.26 25.91
CA ASN A 30 -0.35 -10.63 25.20
C ASN A 30 -0.94 -9.38 24.58
N ALA A 31 -0.62 -8.21 25.16
CA ALA A 31 -0.89 -6.96 24.49
C ALA A 31 -0.21 -7.10 23.14
N ALA A 32 -0.94 -6.84 22.05
CA ALA A 32 -0.35 -6.84 20.73
C ALA A 32 0.90 -5.97 20.79
N ASP A 33 2.02 -6.46 20.27
CA ASP A 33 3.25 -5.69 20.20
C ASP A 33 2.90 -4.38 19.47
N PRO A 34 3.10 -3.21 20.08
CA PRO A 34 2.73 -1.95 19.47
C PRO A 34 3.46 -1.70 18.15
N ASP A 35 4.64 -2.30 17.97
CA ASP A 35 5.47 -2.17 16.77
C ASP A 35 5.14 -3.23 15.71
N GLN A 36 4.36 -4.26 16.05
CA GLN A 36 3.94 -5.26 15.08
C GLN A 36 2.95 -4.65 14.07
N MET A 37 3.31 -4.70 12.79
CA MET A 37 2.46 -4.32 11.69
C MET A 37 2.33 -5.49 10.72
N ASP A 38 1.09 -5.81 10.34
CA ASP A 38 0.77 -6.80 9.31
C ASP A 38 0.08 -6.12 8.13
N VAL A 39 0.57 -6.41 6.92
CA VAL A 39 0.01 -5.92 5.66
C VAL A 39 -0.52 -7.11 4.88
N HIS A 40 -1.84 -7.21 4.76
CA HIS A 40 -2.53 -8.33 4.13
C HIS A 40 -2.98 -7.92 2.73
N PHE A 41 -2.29 -8.35 1.71
CA PHE A 41 -2.71 -8.23 0.32
C PHE A 41 -3.72 -9.34 0.04
N MET A 42 -5.00 -8.99 0.12
CA MET A 42 -6.08 -9.98 0.06
C MET A 42 -6.29 -10.49 -1.37
N ASP A 43 -6.45 -11.80 -1.51
CA ASP A 43 -6.91 -12.39 -2.76
C ASP A 43 -8.40 -12.08 -2.95
N VAL A 44 -8.66 -11.11 -3.79
CA VAL A 44 -10.01 -10.71 -4.23
C VAL A 44 -10.25 -11.04 -5.71
N GLY A 45 -9.39 -11.90 -6.31
CA GLY A 45 -9.34 -12.08 -7.74
C GLY A 45 -8.74 -10.86 -8.44
N GLN A 46 -9.30 -10.45 -9.58
CA GLN A 46 -8.86 -9.21 -10.23
C GLN A 46 -9.34 -8.01 -9.42
N GLY A 47 -8.40 -7.18 -8.97
CA GLY A 47 -8.66 -6.00 -8.14
C GLY A 47 -7.74 -5.90 -6.93
N ASP A 48 -7.93 -4.86 -6.14
CA ASP A 48 -7.14 -4.58 -4.95
C ASP A 48 -7.99 -4.56 -3.68
N ALA A 49 -7.44 -5.17 -2.63
CA ALA A 49 -7.88 -4.97 -1.26
C ALA A 49 -6.71 -5.26 -0.32
N THR A 50 -6.30 -4.28 0.46
CA THR A 50 -5.18 -4.43 1.39
C THR A 50 -5.57 -3.98 2.78
N LEU A 51 -5.53 -4.91 3.76
CA LEU A 51 -5.69 -4.59 5.17
C LEU A 51 -4.32 -4.35 5.79
N VAL A 52 -4.17 -3.25 6.49
CA VAL A 52 -3.00 -2.96 7.33
C VAL A 52 -3.44 -2.91 8.78
N THR A 53 -2.76 -3.65 9.65
CA THR A 53 -2.94 -3.57 11.11
C THR A 53 -1.63 -3.16 11.77
N CYS A 54 -1.69 -2.28 12.78
CA CYS A 54 -0.52 -1.84 13.53
C CYS A 54 -0.94 -1.45 14.95
N GLY A 55 -0.42 -2.13 15.97
CA GLY A 55 -0.66 -1.77 17.37
C GLY A 55 -2.14 -1.71 17.76
N GLY A 56 -3.00 -2.55 17.17
CA GLY A 56 -4.45 -2.56 17.42
C GLY A 56 -5.26 -1.57 16.58
N HIS A 57 -4.62 -0.83 15.69
CA HIS A 57 -5.24 0.04 14.68
C HIS A 57 -5.39 -0.68 13.35
N ALA A 58 -6.35 -0.27 12.51
CA ALA A 58 -6.60 -0.89 11.22
C ALA A 58 -6.90 0.13 10.12
N MET A 59 -6.34 -0.13 8.94
CA MET A 59 -6.59 0.62 7.71
C MET A 59 -6.90 -0.36 6.59
N LEU A 60 -7.91 -0.04 5.78
CA LEU A 60 -8.21 -0.79 4.56
C LEU A 60 -7.96 0.10 3.35
N ILE A 61 -7.17 -0.39 2.40
CA ILE A 61 -6.90 0.25 1.10
C ILE A 61 -7.61 -0.60 0.05
N ASP A 62 -8.57 0.00 -0.62
CA ASP A 62 -9.44 -0.62 -1.63
C ASP A 62 -10.27 -1.82 -1.12
N THR A 63 -11.19 -2.29 -1.93
CA THR A 63 -12.25 -3.22 -1.49
C THR A 63 -12.66 -4.23 -2.56
N GLY A 64 -11.83 -4.41 -3.61
CA GLY A 64 -12.17 -5.30 -4.71
C GLY A 64 -13.43 -4.89 -5.48
N ASP A 65 -13.91 -5.78 -6.34
CA ASP A 65 -15.14 -5.57 -7.10
C ASP A 65 -16.41 -5.67 -6.24
N ASP A 66 -17.57 -5.40 -6.82
CA ASP A 66 -18.85 -5.36 -6.12
C ASP A 66 -19.35 -6.72 -5.58
N THR A 67 -18.70 -7.82 -5.96
CA THR A 67 -18.95 -9.17 -5.42
C THR A 67 -18.09 -9.49 -4.19
N LYS A 68 -17.05 -8.71 -3.91
CA LYS A 68 -16.03 -9.01 -2.88
C LYS A 68 -16.32 -8.43 -1.49
N GLY A 69 -17.19 -7.44 -1.40
CA GLY A 69 -17.45 -6.75 -0.13
C GLY A 69 -17.78 -7.69 1.04
N THR A 70 -18.59 -8.73 0.82
CA THR A 70 -18.93 -9.73 1.87
C THR A 70 -17.74 -10.61 2.24
N ALA A 71 -16.92 -11.01 1.26
CA ALA A 71 -15.72 -11.79 1.52
C ALA A 71 -14.70 -11.00 2.35
N ILE A 72 -14.50 -9.73 2.00
CA ILE A 72 -13.63 -8.80 2.73
C ILE A 72 -14.19 -8.56 4.15
N GLN A 73 -15.50 -8.31 4.29
CA GLN A 73 -16.14 -8.21 5.61
C GLN A 73 -15.81 -9.42 6.49
N ASN A 74 -16.00 -10.63 5.97
CA ASN A 74 -15.72 -11.86 6.71
C ASN A 74 -14.23 -11.99 7.06
N TYR A 75 -13.34 -11.58 6.15
CA TYR A 75 -11.90 -11.57 6.40
C TYR A 75 -11.55 -10.63 7.54
N LEU A 76 -12.04 -9.39 7.52
CA LEU A 76 -11.82 -8.40 8.58
C LEU A 76 -12.34 -8.91 9.92
N GLN A 77 -13.53 -9.52 9.95
CA GLN A 77 -14.10 -10.12 11.17
C GLN A 77 -13.25 -11.28 11.71
N LYS A 78 -12.70 -12.12 10.83
CA LYS A 78 -11.76 -13.19 11.19
C LYS A 78 -10.47 -12.62 11.80
N GLN A 79 -10.02 -11.48 11.33
CA GLN A 79 -8.89 -10.72 11.89
C GLN A 79 -9.30 -9.93 13.16
N LYS A 80 -10.55 -10.07 13.65
CA LYS A 80 -11.11 -9.39 14.82
C LYS A 80 -11.16 -7.86 14.67
N ILE A 81 -11.18 -7.37 13.44
CA ILE A 81 -11.35 -5.95 13.16
C ILE A 81 -12.82 -5.58 13.38
N THR A 82 -13.08 -4.61 14.22
CA THR A 82 -14.41 -4.04 14.50
C THR A 82 -14.54 -2.60 14.04
N ARG A 83 -13.39 -1.93 13.86
CA ARG A 83 -13.29 -0.53 13.43
C ARG A 83 -12.12 -0.39 12.46
N LEU A 84 -12.27 0.50 11.48
CA LEU A 84 -11.19 0.97 10.62
C LEU A 84 -10.88 2.43 10.99
N ASP A 85 -9.61 2.73 11.29
CA ASP A 85 -9.19 4.12 11.47
C ASP A 85 -9.24 4.87 10.14
N TYR A 86 -8.89 4.16 9.05
CA TYR A 86 -8.93 4.67 7.68
C TYR A 86 -9.52 3.64 6.71
N LEU A 87 -10.39 4.11 5.82
CA LEU A 87 -10.72 3.46 4.55
C LEU A 87 -10.19 4.36 3.44
N ILE A 88 -9.26 3.84 2.63
CA ILE A 88 -8.67 4.55 1.50
C ILE A 88 -9.16 3.89 0.22
N LEU A 89 -9.88 4.64 -0.61
CA LEU A 89 -10.36 4.20 -1.92
C LEU A 89 -9.53 4.95 -2.96
N THR A 90 -8.58 4.23 -3.56
CA THR A 90 -7.51 4.84 -4.35
C THR A 90 -8.02 5.58 -5.57
N HIS A 91 -8.91 4.97 -6.33
CA HIS A 91 -9.57 5.56 -7.50
C HIS A 91 -10.93 4.87 -7.77
N PRO A 92 -11.81 5.45 -8.62
CA PRO A 92 -13.21 5.04 -8.67
C PRO A 92 -13.52 3.83 -9.56
N ASP A 93 -12.53 2.98 -9.89
CA ASP A 93 -12.78 1.78 -10.69
C ASP A 93 -13.40 0.65 -9.86
N ALA A 94 -14.21 -0.16 -10.51
CA ALA A 94 -15.07 -1.12 -9.84
C ALA A 94 -14.29 -2.16 -9.03
N ASP A 95 -13.14 -2.58 -9.50
CA ASP A 95 -12.25 -3.56 -8.89
C ASP A 95 -11.43 -2.98 -7.72
N HIS A 96 -11.65 -1.71 -7.36
CA HIS A 96 -11.10 -1.03 -6.20
C HIS A 96 -12.18 -0.60 -5.20
N ILE A 97 -13.29 -0.03 -5.68
CA ILE A 97 -14.32 0.53 -4.78
C ILE A 97 -15.59 -0.33 -4.70
N GLY A 98 -15.69 -1.42 -5.46
CA GLY A 98 -16.94 -2.18 -5.61
C GLY A 98 -17.47 -2.75 -4.29
N GLY A 99 -16.58 -3.24 -3.43
CA GLY A 99 -16.94 -3.76 -2.10
C GLY A 99 -17.18 -2.70 -1.03
N ALA A 100 -16.83 -1.43 -1.29
CA ALA A 100 -16.87 -0.35 -0.28
C ALA A 100 -18.24 -0.14 0.36
N PRO A 101 -19.38 -0.22 -0.35
CA PRO A 101 -20.70 -0.08 0.28
C PRO A 101 -20.97 -1.08 1.40
N VAL A 102 -20.47 -2.32 1.27
CA VAL A 102 -20.59 -3.32 2.33
C VAL A 102 -19.73 -2.93 3.53
N ILE A 103 -18.48 -2.54 3.30
CA ILE A 103 -17.55 -2.16 4.36
C ILE A 103 -18.05 -0.93 5.11
N ILE A 104 -18.48 0.12 4.41
CA ILE A 104 -19.05 1.35 4.98
C ILE A 104 -20.27 1.04 5.84
N THR A 105 -21.12 0.12 5.39
CA THR A 105 -22.32 -0.26 6.13
C THR A 105 -22.02 -1.05 7.40
N LYS A 106 -21.01 -1.90 7.39
CA LYS A 106 -20.76 -2.92 8.40
C LYS A 106 -19.72 -2.56 9.47
N PHE A 107 -18.85 -1.58 9.20
CA PHE A 107 -17.79 -1.20 10.13
C PHE A 107 -17.94 0.24 10.59
N ASP A 108 -17.45 0.52 11.80
CA ASP A 108 -17.16 1.89 12.22
C ASP A 108 -15.88 2.37 11.53
N ILE A 109 -15.92 3.54 10.88
CA ILE A 109 -14.81 4.07 10.10
C ILE A 109 -14.46 5.48 10.57
N GLY A 110 -13.20 5.68 10.96
CA GLY A 110 -12.72 6.96 11.46
C GLY A 110 -12.64 8.01 10.37
N LYS A 111 -12.01 7.70 9.23
CA LYS A 111 -11.93 8.59 8.06
C LYS A 111 -12.01 7.78 6.78
N VAL A 112 -12.72 8.31 5.79
CA VAL A 112 -12.75 7.79 4.44
C VAL A 112 -12.00 8.75 3.53
N PHE A 113 -10.98 8.22 2.83
CA PHE A 113 -10.29 8.95 1.78
C PHE A 113 -10.73 8.43 0.41
N VAL A 114 -11.00 9.35 -0.49
CA VAL A 114 -11.33 9.09 -1.90
C VAL A 114 -10.45 9.94 -2.80
N SER A 115 -10.22 9.48 -4.02
CA SER A 115 -9.52 10.29 -5.02
C SER A 115 -10.32 11.55 -5.37
N ASN A 116 -9.67 12.46 -6.10
CA ASN A 116 -10.33 13.66 -6.61
C ASN A 116 -11.02 13.45 -7.97
N PHE A 117 -11.21 12.20 -8.39
CA PHE A 117 -11.89 11.81 -9.63
C PHE A 117 -13.28 11.29 -9.33
N GLU A 118 -14.28 11.88 -9.96
CA GLU A 118 -15.67 11.41 -9.90
C GLU A 118 -15.99 10.60 -11.14
N LYS A 119 -16.76 9.53 -10.99
CA LYS A 119 -17.15 8.65 -12.10
C LYS A 119 -18.67 8.52 -12.16
N ASP A 120 -19.23 8.74 -13.34
CA ASP A 120 -20.67 8.54 -13.55
C ASP A 120 -20.95 7.08 -13.92
N ASN A 121 -20.97 6.21 -12.89
CA ASN A 121 -21.38 4.82 -13.04
C ASN A 121 -22.06 4.30 -11.77
N LYS A 122 -22.71 3.13 -11.91
CA LYS A 122 -23.49 2.54 -10.81
C LYS A 122 -22.65 2.21 -9.57
N THR A 123 -21.40 1.79 -9.73
CA THR A 123 -20.51 1.44 -8.62
C THR A 123 -20.17 2.67 -7.80
N TYR A 124 -19.80 3.76 -8.47
CA TYR A 124 -19.50 5.03 -7.81
C TYR A 124 -20.76 5.62 -7.13
N GLN A 125 -21.92 5.56 -7.79
CA GLN A 125 -23.18 6.01 -7.20
C GLN A 125 -23.55 5.21 -5.94
N LYS A 126 -23.34 3.88 -5.91
CA LYS A 126 -23.53 3.06 -4.70
C LYS A 126 -22.57 3.45 -3.57
N LEU A 127 -21.32 3.77 -3.90
CA LEU A 127 -20.36 4.28 -2.92
C LEU A 127 -20.88 5.59 -2.29
N ILE A 128 -21.22 6.58 -3.12
CA ILE A 128 -21.71 7.88 -2.62
C ILE A 128 -22.97 7.69 -1.78
N GLN A 129 -23.93 6.88 -2.22
CA GLN A 129 -25.14 6.58 -1.45
C GLN A 129 -24.82 5.96 -0.08
N SER A 130 -23.84 5.02 -0.02
CA SER A 130 -23.47 4.40 1.25
C SER A 130 -22.79 5.35 2.22
N LEU A 131 -22.02 6.33 1.70
CA LEU A 131 -21.43 7.40 2.50
C LEU A 131 -22.51 8.35 3.06
N ASP A 132 -23.47 8.73 2.21
CA ASP A 132 -24.60 9.59 2.60
C ASP A 132 -25.49 8.91 3.65
N ASP A 133 -25.85 7.65 3.45
CA ASP A 133 -26.66 6.85 4.39
C ASP A 133 -26.03 6.76 5.78
N LYS A 134 -24.69 6.74 5.83
CA LYS A 134 -23.88 6.72 7.07
C LYS A 134 -23.48 8.10 7.55
N GLN A 135 -23.81 9.15 6.83
CA GLN A 135 -23.41 10.53 7.14
C GLN A 135 -21.88 10.67 7.25
N ILE A 136 -21.12 9.90 6.46
CA ILE A 136 -19.67 9.94 6.41
C ILE A 136 -19.24 10.94 5.34
N LYS A 137 -18.48 11.95 5.77
CA LYS A 137 -17.84 12.87 4.82
C LYS A 137 -16.53 12.26 4.32
N ALA A 138 -16.50 11.87 3.05
CA ALA A 138 -15.25 11.49 2.39
C ALA A 138 -14.34 12.72 2.19
N LEU A 139 -13.03 12.49 2.23
CA LEU A 139 -11.98 13.49 2.12
C LEU A 139 -11.03 13.12 0.98
N THR A 140 -10.59 14.09 0.20
CA THR A 140 -9.46 13.91 -0.70
C THR A 140 -8.18 14.36 0.01
N PRO A 141 -7.22 13.46 0.24
CA PRO A 141 -6.01 13.81 0.96
C PRO A 141 -5.09 14.67 0.08
N ARG A 142 -4.30 15.54 0.71
CA ARG A 142 -3.32 16.38 -0.01
C ARG A 142 -1.96 15.69 -0.04
N VAL A 143 -1.22 15.88 -1.13
CA VAL A 143 0.18 15.45 -1.23
C VAL A 143 0.98 15.99 -0.06
N ASN A 144 1.89 15.16 0.47
CA ASN A 144 2.71 15.40 1.65
C ASN A 144 1.92 15.51 2.97
N SER A 145 0.61 15.23 2.98
CA SER A 145 -0.11 15.05 4.26
C SER A 145 0.38 13.79 4.95
N GLN A 146 0.52 13.89 6.27
CA GLN A 146 0.95 12.77 7.12
C GLN A 146 -0.15 12.34 8.07
N TYR A 147 -0.30 11.04 8.24
CA TYR A 147 -1.22 10.40 9.16
C TYR A 147 -0.49 9.29 9.92
N THR A 148 -1.09 8.79 10.99
CA THR A 148 -0.52 7.69 11.80
C THR A 148 -1.50 6.54 11.87
N LEU A 149 -0.98 5.31 11.90
CA LEU A 149 -1.71 4.09 12.16
C LEU A 149 -0.95 3.32 13.25
N GLY A 150 -1.36 3.44 14.51
CA GLY A 150 -0.54 2.98 15.63
C GLY A 150 0.83 3.69 15.62
N THR A 151 1.91 2.91 15.59
CA THR A 151 3.30 3.44 15.48
C THR A 151 3.71 3.74 14.04
N ALA A 152 2.97 3.25 13.05
CA ALA A 152 3.28 3.48 11.66
C ALA A 152 2.87 4.89 11.19
N SER A 153 3.64 5.45 10.26
CA SER A 153 3.37 6.73 9.60
C SER A 153 2.94 6.52 8.15
N ILE A 154 1.99 7.33 7.68
CA ILE A 154 1.46 7.32 6.33
C ILE A 154 1.76 8.67 5.69
N THR A 155 2.44 8.71 4.57
CA THR A 155 2.66 9.92 3.77
C THR A 155 1.92 9.81 2.45
N ILE A 156 1.07 10.77 2.12
CA ILE A 156 0.34 10.83 0.85
C ILE A 156 1.26 11.37 -0.23
N LEU A 157 1.32 10.69 -1.38
CA LEU A 157 2.18 11.03 -2.51
C LEU A 157 1.43 11.52 -3.74
N ALA A 158 0.18 11.06 -3.92
CA ALA A 158 -0.71 11.42 -5.02
C ALA A 158 -2.19 11.35 -4.58
N PRO A 159 -3.15 11.94 -5.35
CA PRO A 159 -2.93 12.76 -6.52
C PRO A 159 -2.54 14.20 -6.16
N GLY A 160 -1.62 14.80 -6.93
CA GLY A 160 -1.18 16.20 -6.76
C GLY A 160 -1.96 17.20 -7.60
N LYS A 161 -2.76 16.73 -8.55
CA LYS A 161 -3.59 17.51 -9.47
C LYS A 161 -4.80 16.69 -9.90
N SER A 162 -5.68 17.26 -10.71
CA SER A 162 -6.70 16.50 -11.43
C SER A 162 -6.10 15.84 -12.68
N TYR A 163 -6.60 14.66 -13.03
CA TYR A 163 -6.22 13.88 -14.21
C TYR A 163 -7.47 13.58 -15.04
N ASP A 164 -7.27 13.32 -16.32
CA ASP A 164 -8.35 12.87 -17.21
C ASP A 164 -8.58 11.35 -17.13
N ASN A 165 -7.56 10.62 -16.68
CA ASN A 165 -7.60 9.18 -16.48
C ASN A 165 -7.86 8.87 -14.98
N PRO A 166 -8.89 8.09 -14.63
CA PRO A 166 -9.18 7.72 -13.24
C PRO A 166 -8.01 7.01 -12.56
N ASN A 167 -7.24 6.19 -13.28
CA ASN A 167 -6.10 5.46 -12.73
C ASN A 167 -5.00 6.42 -12.25
N ASP A 168 -4.70 7.47 -13.02
CA ASP A 168 -3.72 8.49 -12.63
C ASP A 168 -4.18 9.34 -11.43
N ALA A 169 -5.49 9.37 -11.16
CA ALA A 169 -6.04 10.00 -9.98
C ALA A 169 -5.94 9.13 -8.71
N SER A 170 -5.26 7.99 -8.77
CA SER A 170 -5.07 7.09 -7.63
C SER A 170 -4.41 7.79 -6.45
N ILE A 171 -4.93 7.54 -5.25
CA ILE A 171 -4.25 7.91 -4.01
C ILE A 171 -3.03 6.99 -3.87
N ALA A 172 -1.84 7.58 -3.97
CA ALA A 172 -0.60 6.89 -3.68
C ALA A 172 -0.09 7.27 -2.29
N LEU A 173 0.48 6.30 -1.58
CA LEU A 173 0.99 6.50 -0.23
C LEU A 173 2.23 5.68 0.08
N LEU A 174 3.06 6.22 0.95
CA LEU A 174 4.19 5.55 1.57
C LEU A 174 3.86 5.30 3.05
N LEU A 175 3.89 4.02 3.44
CA LEU A 175 3.67 3.57 4.81
C LEU A 175 5.02 3.17 5.41
N LYS A 176 5.35 3.70 6.59
CA LYS A 176 6.60 3.37 7.30
C LYS A 176 6.30 2.90 8.72
N ASN A 177 6.92 1.79 9.12
CA ASN A 177 6.92 1.31 10.49
C ASN A 177 8.37 1.03 10.91
N GLY A 178 8.88 1.80 11.87
CA GLY A 178 10.30 1.77 12.22
C GLY A 178 11.17 2.08 11.01
N THR A 179 12.03 1.13 10.63
CA THR A 179 12.91 1.23 9.45
C THR A 179 12.35 0.51 8.21
N ARG A 180 11.15 -0.05 8.30
CA ARG A 180 10.52 -0.78 7.19
C ARG A 180 9.46 0.07 6.50
N SER A 181 9.36 -0.08 5.18
CA SER A 181 8.51 0.79 4.35
C SER A 181 7.79 0.02 3.24
N PHE A 182 6.58 0.50 2.94
CA PHE A 182 5.69 -0.08 1.94
C PHE A 182 5.16 1.02 1.03
N MET A 183 5.26 0.83 -0.29
CA MET A 183 4.76 1.73 -1.31
C MET A 183 3.47 1.19 -1.91
N PHE A 184 2.45 2.04 -1.97
CA PHE A 184 1.16 1.76 -2.62
C PHE A 184 0.86 2.87 -3.62
N THR A 185 0.46 2.51 -4.84
CA THR A 185 0.17 3.46 -5.92
C THR A 185 -1.22 3.29 -6.53
N GLY A 186 -2.03 2.34 -6.01
CA GLY A 186 -3.26 1.94 -6.71
C GLY A 186 -2.93 1.58 -8.15
N ASP A 187 -3.66 2.16 -9.09
CA ASP A 187 -3.48 1.94 -10.52
C ASP A 187 -2.79 3.11 -11.24
N ALA A 188 -2.11 3.98 -10.47
CA ALA A 188 -1.37 5.11 -11.01
C ALA A 188 -0.52 4.70 -12.21
N GLY A 189 -0.72 5.37 -13.33
CA GLY A 189 0.03 5.20 -14.55
C GLY A 189 1.29 6.07 -14.57
N GLU A 190 2.00 6.02 -15.70
CA GLU A 190 3.30 6.68 -15.87
C GLU A 190 3.24 8.20 -15.63
N ASP A 191 2.12 8.87 -15.93
CA ASP A 191 2.00 10.32 -15.74
C ASP A 191 1.87 10.68 -14.26
N ALA A 192 1.12 9.91 -13.47
CA ALA A 192 1.04 10.08 -12.03
C ALA A 192 2.38 9.73 -11.34
N GLU A 193 3.04 8.67 -11.79
CA GLU A 193 4.38 8.28 -11.31
C GLU A 193 5.40 9.39 -11.54
N LYS A 194 5.40 10.02 -12.71
CA LYS A 194 6.26 11.19 -13.01
C LYS A 194 5.97 12.36 -12.08
N ASP A 195 4.69 12.60 -11.76
CA ASP A 195 4.33 13.70 -10.87
C ASP A 195 4.71 13.39 -9.41
N ILE A 196 4.64 12.13 -8.97
CA ILE A 196 5.17 11.71 -7.66
C ILE A 196 6.68 11.98 -7.60
N LEU A 197 7.45 11.59 -8.64
CA LEU A 197 8.89 11.84 -8.70
C LEU A 197 9.25 13.33 -8.64
N LYS A 198 8.44 14.19 -9.25
CA LYS A 198 8.63 15.66 -9.23
C LYS A 198 8.43 16.26 -7.83
N THR A 199 7.76 15.58 -6.91
CA THR A 199 7.60 16.09 -5.54
C THR A 199 8.91 16.20 -4.79
N GLY A 200 9.93 15.43 -5.18
CA GLY A 200 11.21 15.32 -4.48
C GLY A 200 11.13 14.60 -3.14
N ILE A 201 9.98 14.01 -2.78
CA ILE A 201 9.82 13.19 -1.58
C ILE A 201 10.61 11.89 -1.80
N ASP A 202 11.38 11.46 -0.79
CA ASP A 202 12.00 10.14 -0.79
C ASP A 202 10.92 9.06 -0.72
N ILE A 203 10.78 8.31 -1.84
CA ILE A 203 9.77 7.26 -2.03
C ILE A 203 10.36 5.86 -1.94
N SER A 204 11.62 5.74 -1.47
CA SER A 204 12.25 4.43 -1.29
C SER A 204 11.44 3.55 -0.35
N ALA A 205 11.24 2.28 -0.73
CA ALA A 205 10.41 1.36 0.03
C ALA A 205 10.91 -0.08 -0.07
N ASP A 206 10.88 -0.83 1.05
CA ASP A 206 11.26 -2.24 1.08
C ASP A 206 10.28 -3.12 0.28
N VAL A 207 8.97 -2.82 0.38
CA VAL A 207 7.89 -3.56 -0.31
C VAL A 207 7.15 -2.62 -1.24
N TYR A 208 7.01 -3.01 -2.48
CA TYR A 208 6.21 -2.30 -3.47
C TYR A 208 4.98 -3.14 -3.84
N LYS A 209 3.77 -2.64 -3.51
CA LYS A 209 2.55 -3.14 -4.14
C LYS A 209 2.55 -2.66 -5.59
N VAL A 210 2.83 -3.58 -6.50
CA VAL A 210 2.97 -3.27 -7.93
C VAL A 210 1.72 -2.59 -8.45
N GLY A 211 1.90 -1.47 -9.11
CA GLY A 211 0.81 -0.65 -9.64
C GLY A 211 -0.02 -1.40 -10.68
N HIS A 212 -1.32 -1.13 -10.67
CA HIS A 212 -2.28 -1.55 -11.69
C HIS A 212 -2.20 -3.06 -11.99
N HIS A 213 -2.17 -3.88 -10.93
CA HIS A 213 -2.14 -5.35 -10.98
C HIS A 213 -0.99 -5.95 -11.81
N GLY A 214 0.09 -5.18 -11.98
CA GLY A 214 1.20 -5.57 -12.85
C GLY A 214 0.99 -5.22 -14.33
N SER A 215 0.17 -4.22 -14.61
CA SER A 215 0.00 -3.65 -15.95
C SER A 215 1.31 -3.02 -16.46
N LYS A 216 1.57 -3.14 -17.75
CA LYS A 216 2.70 -2.48 -18.44
C LYS A 216 2.58 -0.96 -18.53
N TYR A 217 1.41 -0.40 -18.21
CA TYR A 217 1.17 1.04 -18.22
C TYR A 217 1.48 1.71 -16.88
N SER A 218 1.94 0.93 -15.90
CA SER A 218 2.40 1.35 -14.58
C SER A 218 3.78 0.77 -14.29
N THR A 219 4.38 1.16 -13.17
CA THR A 219 5.72 0.66 -12.78
C THR A 219 6.79 1.06 -13.80
N SER A 220 6.76 2.34 -14.20
CA SER A 220 7.78 2.90 -15.10
C SER A 220 9.17 2.71 -14.51
N LYS A 221 10.17 2.59 -15.38
CA LYS A 221 11.55 2.30 -14.96
C LYS A 221 12.11 3.34 -14.00
N ASP A 222 11.82 4.61 -14.21
CA ASP A 222 12.32 5.69 -13.37
C ASP A 222 11.65 5.67 -12.00
N PHE A 223 10.34 5.43 -11.95
CA PHE A 223 9.59 5.27 -10.71
C PHE A 223 10.06 4.03 -9.94
N PHE A 224 10.15 2.89 -10.59
CA PHE A 224 10.61 1.66 -9.98
C PHE A 224 12.03 1.77 -9.42
N ASN A 225 12.93 2.46 -10.13
CA ASN A 225 14.29 2.72 -9.65
C ASN A 225 14.32 3.66 -8.44
N ALA A 226 13.37 4.60 -8.34
CA ALA A 226 13.27 5.49 -7.18
C ALA A 226 12.68 4.80 -5.96
N VAL A 227 11.72 3.88 -6.16
CA VAL A 227 11.19 3.03 -5.07
C VAL A 227 12.24 2.02 -4.59
N ASP A 228 13.04 1.46 -5.49
CA ASP A 228 14.14 0.49 -5.25
C ASP A 228 13.76 -0.66 -4.28
N PRO A 229 12.67 -1.40 -4.51
CA PRO A 229 12.13 -2.34 -3.56
C PRO A 229 12.93 -3.64 -3.50
N PHE A 230 12.95 -4.31 -2.33
CA PHE A 230 13.41 -5.70 -2.18
C PHE A 230 12.34 -6.71 -2.52
N TYR A 231 11.07 -6.34 -2.24
CA TYR A 231 9.91 -7.20 -2.40
C TYR A 231 8.87 -6.49 -3.27
N ALA A 232 8.24 -7.23 -4.16
CA ALA A 232 7.12 -6.75 -4.95
C ALA A 232 5.91 -7.66 -4.73
N VAL A 233 4.75 -7.10 -4.48
CA VAL A 233 3.51 -7.85 -4.36
C VAL A 233 2.60 -7.46 -5.51
N ILE A 234 2.13 -8.44 -6.27
CA ILE A 234 1.18 -8.27 -7.36
C ILE A 234 -0.17 -8.81 -6.91
N SER A 235 -1.18 -7.94 -6.78
CA SER A 235 -2.57 -8.37 -6.63
C SER A 235 -3.18 -8.46 -8.01
N CYS A 236 -3.54 -9.65 -8.43
CA CYS A 236 -4.23 -9.91 -9.69
C CYS A 236 -5.04 -11.21 -9.59
N GLY A 237 -6.00 -11.40 -10.46
CA GLY A 237 -6.81 -12.61 -10.51
C GLY A 237 -6.19 -13.66 -11.42
N GLU A 238 -6.33 -14.92 -11.04
CA GLU A 238 -6.04 -16.04 -11.95
C GLU A 238 -6.94 -15.96 -13.19
N ASN A 239 -6.37 -16.16 -14.37
CA ASN A 239 -7.09 -16.12 -15.65
C ASN A 239 -7.88 -14.82 -15.88
N ASN A 240 -7.37 -13.67 -15.43
CA ASN A 240 -8.03 -12.38 -15.61
C ASN A 240 -8.09 -11.95 -17.10
N SER A 241 -9.11 -11.17 -17.45
CA SER A 241 -9.35 -10.77 -18.84
C SER A 241 -8.35 -9.75 -19.38
N TYR A 242 -7.54 -9.14 -18.51
CA TYR A 242 -6.58 -8.09 -18.86
C TYR A 242 -5.21 -8.66 -19.26
N GLY A 243 -4.93 -9.91 -18.87
CA GLY A 243 -3.61 -10.51 -19.04
C GLY A 243 -2.57 -10.04 -18.01
N HIS A 244 -3.03 -9.56 -16.87
CA HIS A 244 -2.17 -9.16 -15.75
C HIS A 244 -1.63 -10.38 -14.98
N PRO A 245 -0.38 -10.34 -14.50
CA PRO A 245 0.62 -9.30 -14.77
C PRO A 245 1.20 -9.41 -16.19
N HIS A 246 1.48 -8.30 -16.83
CA HIS A 246 2.10 -8.27 -18.15
C HIS A 246 3.58 -8.71 -18.12
N ALA A 247 4.05 -9.25 -19.24
CA ALA A 247 5.42 -9.73 -19.37
C ALA A 247 6.46 -8.60 -19.18
N GLU A 248 6.15 -7.39 -19.61
CA GLU A 248 7.00 -6.21 -19.47
C GLU A 248 7.26 -5.89 -18.01
N THR A 249 6.21 -5.88 -17.18
CA THR A 249 6.32 -5.62 -15.74
C THR A 249 7.11 -6.75 -15.06
N LEU A 250 6.78 -8.02 -15.35
CA LEU A 250 7.52 -9.15 -14.80
C LEU A 250 9.00 -9.13 -15.21
N ASN A 251 9.33 -8.72 -16.43
CA ASN A 251 10.72 -8.59 -16.87
C ASN A 251 11.46 -7.47 -16.10
N THR A 252 10.79 -6.35 -15.83
CA THR A 252 11.36 -5.28 -15.00
C THR A 252 11.69 -5.81 -13.61
N LEU A 253 10.75 -6.47 -12.93
CA LEU A 253 10.95 -7.05 -11.61
C LEU A 253 12.06 -8.11 -11.61
N ARG A 254 12.04 -9.04 -12.59
CA ARG A 254 13.03 -10.12 -12.69
C ARG A 254 14.44 -9.61 -12.91
N THR A 255 14.62 -8.64 -13.82
CA THR A 255 15.95 -8.11 -14.13
C THR A 255 16.51 -7.26 -13.00
N SER A 256 15.68 -6.73 -12.14
CA SER A 256 16.07 -6.00 -10.92
C SER A 256 16.37 -6.93 -9.73
N GLY A 257 16.06 -8.23 -9.84
CA GLY A 257 16.35 -9.21 -8.80
C GLY A 257 15.44 -9.10 -7.57
N VAL A 258 14.24 -8.52 -7.74
CA VAL A 258 13.23 -8.36 -6.69
C VAL A 258 12.55 -9.69 -6.42
N MET A 259 12.28 -10.01 -5.16
CA MET A 259 11.45 -11.15 -4.78
C MET A 259 9.97 -10.80 -4.99
N VAL A 260 9.29 -11.60 -5.82
CA VAL A 260 7.91 -11.34 -6.22
C VAL A 260 6.95 -12.28 -5.50
N TYR A 261 5.82 -11.74 -5.04
CA TYR A 261 4.71 -12.47 -4.46
C TYR A 261 3.45 -12.15 -5.28
N ARG A 262 2.61 -13.14 -5.54
CA ARG A 262 1.44 -12.99 -6.42
C ARG A 262 0.21 -13.60 -5.78
N THR A 263 -0.90 -12.83 -5.73
CA THR A 263 -2.16 -13.32 -5.14
C THR A 263 -2.82 -14.40 -5.99
N ASP A 264 -2.66 -14.37 -7.31
CA ASP A 264 -3.19 -15.39 -8.23
C ASP A 264 -2.49 -16.75 -8.10
N GLU A 265 -1.32 -16.82 -7.46
CA GLU A 265 -0.58 -18.05 -7.21
C GLU A 265 -0.69 -18.54 -5.77
N SER A 266 -0.72 -17.63 -4.81
CA SER A 266 -0.55 -17.96 -3.39
C SER A 266 -1.77 -17.60 -2.52
N GLY A 267 -2.83 -17.04 -3.12
CA GLY A 267 -3.95 -16.50 -2.35
C GLY A 267 -3.53 -15.24 -1.57
N THR A 268 -4.13 -15.01 -0.42
CA THR A 268 -3.82 -13.84 0.41
C THR A 268 -2.40 -13.88 0.94
N ILE A 269 -1.63 -12.82 0.64
CA ILE A 269 -0.24 -12.64 1.06
C ILE A 269 -0.21 -11.72 2.27
N ILE A 270 0.53 -12.11 3.31
CA ILE A 270 0.71 -11.31 4.51
C ILE A 270 2.19 -10.99 4.67
N ALA A 271 2.52 -9.71 4.64
CA ALA A 271 3.84 -9.21 5.02
C ALA A 271 3.78 -8.70 6.46
N SER A 272 4.55 -9.31 7.35
CA SER A 272 4.62 -8.97 8.78
C SER A 272 5.93 -8.28 9.09
N THR A 273 5.89 -7.21 9.90
CA THR A 273 7.09 -6.48 10.34
C THR A 273 6.99 -6.03 11.79
N ASP A 274 8.12 -6.11 12.48
CA ASP A 274 8.38 -5.56 13.80
C ASP A 274 9.04 -4.17 13.74
N GLY A 275 9.02 -3.52 12.57
CA GLY A 275 9.72 -2.27 12.31
C GLY A 275 11.20 -2.41 11.96
N LYS A 276 11.77 -3.64 12.02
CA LYS A 276 13.18 -3.93 11.73
C LYS A 276 13.36 -4.98 10.65
N SER A 277 12.51 -6.00 10.63
CA SER A 277 12.53 -7.11 9.69
C SER A 277 11.19 -7.23 8.97
N ILE A 278 11.18 -7.89 7.81
CA ILE A 278 9.96 -8.24 7.08
C ILE A 278 9.97 -9.74 6.82
N SER A 279 8.83 -10.38 7.07
CA SER A 279 8.60 -11.78 6.73
C SER A 279 7.28 -11.93 5.99
N PHE A 280 7.15 -13.00 5.22
CA PHE A 280 5.94 -13.32 4.46
C PHE A 280 5.37 -14.67 4.88
N ASN A 281 4.04 -14.80 4.83
CA ASN A 281 3.34 -16.05 5.17
C ASN A 281 3.46 -17.13 4.09
N VAL A 282 3.94 -16.77 2.91
CA VAL A 282 4.11 -17.66 1.73
C VAL A 282 5.51 -17.48 1.15
N PRO A 283 6.04 -18.46 0.41
CA PRO A 283 7.29 -18.29 -0.34
C PRO A 283 7.10 -17.30 -1.50
N ALA A 284 8.20 -16.68 -1.94
CA ALA A 284 8.20 -15.87 -3.15
C ALA A 284 7.86 -16.73 -4.38
N SER A 285 7.22 -16.12 -5.36
CA SER A 285 6.92 -16.76 -6.65
C SER A 285 8.20 -17.05 -7.41
N GLU A 286 8.30 -18.28 -7.92
CA GLU A 286 9.34 -18.68 -8.88
C GLU A 286 8.83 -18.61 -10.33
N SER A 287 7.55 -18.34 -10.50
CA SER A 287 6.89 -18.21 -11.80
C SER A 287 7.07 -16.81 -12.36
N TRP A 288 7.52 -16.74 -13.61
CA TRP A 288 7.58 -15.51 -14.40
C TRP A 288 6.58 -15.57 -15.56
N LYS A 289 5.54 -16.38 -15.39
CA LYS A 289 4.48 -16.52 -16.39
C LYS A 289 3.60 -15.27 -16.35
N ALA A 290 3.53 -14.57 -17.48
CA ALA A 290 2.58 -13.47 -17.67
C ALA A 290 1.14 -14.01 -17.71
N GLY A 291 0.18 -13.15 -17.36
CA GLY A 291 -1.22 -13.44 -17.56
C GLY A 291 -1.53 -13.58 -19.05
N GLU A 292 -2.58 -14.35 -19.34
CA GLU A 292 -3.12 -14.47 -20.70
C GLU A 292 -4.54 -13.87 -20.68
N PRO A 293 -4.85 -12.87 -21.53
CA PRO A 293 -6.19 -12.29 -21.55
C PRO A 293 -7.25 -13.37 -21.83
N THR A 294 -8.17 -13.58 -20.91
CA THR A 294 -9.31 -14.47 -21.09
C THR A 294 -10.55 -13.65 -21.41
N GLY A 295 -10.93 -13.58 -22.65
CA GLY A 295 -12.19 -12.88 -22.99
C GLY A 295 -12.10 -12.13 -24.30
N GLY A 296 -12.37 -12.84 -25.35
CA GLY A 296 -12.61 -12.30 -26.69
C GLY A 296 -12.94 -13.46 -27.58
N GLY A 297 -14.23 -13.55 -27.98
CA GLY A 297 -14.71 -14.61 -28.82
C GLY A 297 -13.82 -14.89 -30.03
N SER A 298 -13.65 -16.15 -30.27
CA SER A 298 -13.41 -16.80 -31.56
C SER A 298 -12.86 -15.91 -32.68
N GLY A 299 -11.57 -16.08 -32.99
CA GLY A 299 -10.96 -15.48 -34.17
C GLY A 299 -9.58 -16.04 -34.46
N SER A 300 -9.54 -17.21 -35.08
CA SER A 300 -8.51 -17.65 -36.03
C SER A 300 -7.03 -17.61 -35.64
N SER A 301 -6.50 -18.78 -35.40
CA SER A 301 -5.08 -19.10 -35.58
C SER A 301 -4.51 -18.49 -36.87
N ALA A 302 -3.65 -17.50 -36.73
CA ALA A 302 -2.81 -17.03 -37.82
C ALA A 302 -1.36 -17.47 -37.56
N LYS A 303 -1.00 -18.49 -38.35
CA LYS A 303 0.32 -19.02 -38.55
C LYS A 303 1.28 -17.93 -39.03
N SER A 304 2.37 -17.72 -38.27
CA SER A 304 3.49 -16.89 -38.69
C SER A 304 4.05 -17.31 -40.06
N THR A 305 4.04 -16.41 -41.03
CA THR A 305 5.04 -16.36 -42.11
C THR A 305 5.34 -14.89 -42.44
N ALA A 306 6.60 -14.58 -42.44
CA ALA A 306 7.21 -13.29 -42.72
C ALA A 306 7.23 -12.95 -44.24
N PRO A 307 7.79 -11.82 -44.70
CA PRO A 307 7.07 -10.85 -45.54
C PRO A 307 7.46 -10.87 -47.03
N ALA A 308 6.60 -10.38 -47.87
CA ALA A 308 7.00 -9.93 -49.22
C ALA A 308 6.33 -8.57 -49.58
N LYS A 309 7.18 -7.71 -50.12
CA LYS A 309 6.91 -6.40 -50.70
C LYS A 309 5.93 -6.46 -51.87
N THR A 310 5.10 -5.50 -52.14
CA THR A 310 5.22 -4.49 -53.20
C THR A 310 3.88 -3.82 -53.56
N THR A 311 3.94 -2.51 -53.67
CA THR A 311 3.35 -1.54 -54.63
C THR A 311 1.85 -1.41 -54.86
N SER A 312 1.41 -0.18 -54.59
CA SER A 312 0.82 0.82 -55.53
C SER A 312 -0.68 0.82 -55.84
N SER A 313 -1.20 1.97 -55.66
CA SER A 313 -2.15 2.74 -56.51
C SER A 313 -3.62 2.83 -56.14
N ALA A 314 -3.96 4.08 -55.85
CA ALA A 314 -4.98 4.94 -56.47
C ALA A 314 -6.42 4.89 -55.96
N GLN A 315 -6.81 6.02 -55.36
CA GLN A 315 -7.94 6.92 -55.70
C GLN A 315 -9.35 6.30 -55.72
N THR A 316 -10.27 6.90 -54.99
CA THR A 316 -11.23 7.92 -55.44
C THR A 316 -12.24 8.22 -54.33
N GLN A 317 -12.28 9.42 -53.82
CA GLN A 317 -13.28 10.47 -53.76
C GLN A 317 -14.74 10.17 -53.28
N GLN A 318 -15.13 11.13 -52.44
CA GLN A 318 -16.42 11.83 -52.35
C GLN A 318 -17.48 11.14 -51.49
N THR A 319 -18.19 11.79 -50.59
CA THR A 319 -18.71 13.17 -50.47
C THR A 319 -19.24 13.38 -49.06
N ALA A 320 -19.07 14.60 -48.54
CA ALA A 320 -19.89 15.13 -47.45
C ALA A 320 -21.22 15.71 -48.02
N PRO A 321 -22.23 15.92 -47.23
CA PRO A 321 -22.69 17.28 -47.01
C PRO A 321 -23.09 17.61 -45.55
N THR A 322 -22.66 18.78 -45.10
CA THR A 322 -23.36 20.08 -44.95
C THR A 322 -24.23 20.24 -43.70
N ALA A 323 -23.67 21.03 -42.84
CA ALA A 323 -24.10 22.17 -42.03
C ALA A 323 -25.59 22.42 -41.70
N ALA A 324 -25.87 22.74 -40.45
CA ALA A 324 -26.71 23.88 -40.08
C ALA A 324 -26.42 24.31 -38.63
N SER A 325 -26.00 25.56 -38.49
CA SER A 325 -26.01 26.38 -37.27
C SER A 325 -27.28 27.23 -37.23
N PRO A 326 -27.46 28.18 -36.31
CA PRO A 326 -27.59 28.19 -34.85
C PRO A 326 -28.94 28.83 -34.43
N ILE A 327 -29.29 28.78 -33.15
CA ILE A 327 -30.31 29.70 -32.60
C ILE A 327 -29.85 30.24 -31.27
N GLU A 328 -29.98 31.54 -31.15
CA GLU A 328 -29.58 32.57 -30.20
C GLU A 328 -30.10 32.36 -28.77
N ALA A 329 -29.35 33.00 -27.89
CA ALA A 329 -29.69 33.34 -26.51
C ALA A 329 -30.76 34.48 -26.47
N PRO A 330 -31.36 34.74 -25.32
CA PRO A 330 -31.41 36.11 -24.86
C PRO A 330 -30.82 36.33 -23.46
N ALA A 331 -30.13 37.46 -23.37
CA ALA A 331 -29.71 38.13 -22.17
C ALA A 331 -30.91 38.85 -21.51
N ASP A 332 -30.88 39.06 -20.22
CA ASP A 332 -30.90 40.40 -19.63
C ASP A 332 -30.88 40.39 -18.11
N ALA A 333 -30.06 41.31 -17.59
CA ALA A 333 -30.12 42.29 -16.49
C ALA A 333 -30.39 41.73 -15.07
N GLY A 334 -29.58 41.91 -14.12
CA GLY A 334 -28.95 43.16 -13.64
C GLY A 334 -29.40 43.45 -12.23
N GLN A 335 -28.53 43.49 -11.26
CA GLN A 335 -28.44 44.63 -10.32
C GLN A 335 -27.43 44.40 -9.20
N THR A 336 -26.54 45.33 -9.13
CA THR A 336 -25.58 45.76 -8.14
C THR A 336 -26.12 45.92 -6.73
N ALA A 337 -25.32 45.59 -5.73
CA ALA A 337 -25.12 46.40 -4.53
C ALA A 337 -23.88 45.93 -3.73
N GLU A 338 -22.86 46.71 -3.74
CA GLU A 338 -21.91 46.96 -2.63
C GLU A 338 -22.55 48.00 -1.68
N PRO A 339 -22.10 48.31 -0.44
CA PRO A 339 -20.74 48.28 0.09
C PRO A 339 -20.57 47.93 1.59
N THR A 340 -19.32 47.70 1.96
CA THR A 340 -18.56 47.87 3.20
C THR A 340 -19.09 48.90 4.24
N PRO A 341 -18.62 48.99 5.55
CA PRO A 341 -17.26 48.69 6.01
C PRO A 341 -17.05 48.20 7.47
N ALA A 342 -15.81 47.73 7.71
CA ALA A 342 -14.94 47.97 8.88
C ALA A 342 -15.31 47.50 10.30
N GLY A 343 -14.37 46.81 10.92
CA GLY A 343 -14.26 46.78 12.37
C GLY A 343 -13.28 45.77 12.95
N GLN A 344 -12.03 46.18 13.11
CA GLN A 344 -11.11 45.89 14.22
C GLN A 344 -10.35 44.53 14.22
N THR A 345 -9.08 44.70 13.99
CA THR A 345 -7.90 43.88 14.32
C THR A 345 -7.85 43.51 15.81
N ALA A 346 -7.66 42.25 16.08
CA ALA A 346 -7.05 41.75 17.33
C ALA A 346 -5.84 40.89 16.99
N GLU A 347 -4.69 41.33 17.49
CA GLU A 347 -3.37 40.71 17.43
C GLU A 347 -3.34 39.41 18.23
N PRO A 348 -2.75 38.30 17.75
CA PRO A 348 -2.59 37.11 18.55
C PRO A 348 -1.33 37.18 19.42
N ALA A 349 -1.50 36.92 20.71
CA ALA A 349 -0.47 36.80 21.72
C ALA A 349 0.54 35.68 21.44
N ALA A 350 1.81 35.97 21.73
CA ALA A 350 2.93 35.05 21.63
C ALA A 350 2.80 33.86 22.60
N PRO A 351 3.29 32.64 22.20
CA PRO A 351 3.30 31.48 23.09
C PRO A 351 4.42 31.57 24.15
N PRO A 352 4.23 30.94 25.32
CA PRO A 352 5.19 31.02 26.42
C PRO A 352 6.46 30.18 26.11
N GLN A 353 7.58 30.72 26.50
CA GLN A 353 8.92 30.10 26.41
C GLN A 353 9.00 28.90 27.35
N ARG A 354 9.50 27.79 26.80
CA ARG A 354 9.75 26.54 27.50
C ARG A 354 11.13 26.61 28.17
N GLU A 355 11.11 26.48 29.47
CA GLU A 355 12.29 26.35 30.33
C GLU A 355 13.09 25.08 29.96
N THR A 356 14.39 25.22 29.78
CA THR A 356 15.34 24.12 29.50
C THR A 356 15.71 23.43 30.81
N ALA A 357 15.41 22.13 30.92
CA ALA A 357 15.94 21.28 31.96
C ALA A 357 17.38 20.80 31.61
N PRO A 358 18.25 20.55 32.62
CA PRO A 358 19.65 20.29 32.40
C PRO A 358 19.92 18.89 31.80
N ALA A 359 20.97 18.81 30.99
CA ALA A 359 21.48 17.60 30.36
C ALA A 359 21.89 16.55 31.41
N VAL A 360 21.34 15.33 31.21
CA VAL A 360 21.78 14.13 31.94
C VAL A 360 22.88 13.47 31.10
N GLU A 361 24.04 13.27 31.72
CA GLU A 361 25.25 12.62 31.19
C GLU A 361 24.92 11.15 30.88
N GLU A 362 25.05 10.74 29.61
CA GLU A 362 24.82 9.39 29.11
C GLU A 362 25.96 8.46 29.48
N ALA A 363 25.71 7.43 30.29
CA ALA A 363 26.64 6.33 30.53
C ALA A 363 26.73 5.42 29.28
N PRO A 364 27.88 4.80 29.00
CA PRO A 364 28.06 4.01 27.78
C PRO A 364 27.19 2.76 27.81
N GLN A 365 26.27 2.67 26.85
CA GLN A 365 25.48 1.46 26.60
C GLN A 365 26.33 0.40 25.93
N ASP A 366 26.42 -0.72 26.61
CA ASP A 366 26.98 -1.98 26.13
C ASP A 366 26.17 -2.42 24.88
N SER A 367 26.86 -2.53 23.74
CA SER A 367 26.26 -2.83 22.45
C SER A 367 25.80 -4.29 22.42
N ALA A 368 24.49 -4.50 22.45
CA ALA A 368 23.90 -5.78 22.08
C ALA A 368 24.26 -6.10 20.61
N PRO A 369 24.50 -7.38 20.25
CA PRO A 369 24.83 -7.75 18.88
C PRO A 369 23.66 -7.38 17.93
N PRO A 370 23.96 -6.93 16.69
CA PRO A 370 22.94 -6.50 15.75
C PRO A 370 21.99 -7.66 15.42
N VAL A 371 20.70 -7.41 15.60
CA VAL A 371 19.64 -8.36 15.24
C VAL A 371 19.63 -8.48 13.71
N THR A 372 19.83 -9.68 13.20
CA THR A 372 19.88 -9.98 11.77
C THR A 372 18.51 -9.83 11.16
N ASN A 373 18.30 -8.79 10.36
CA ASN A 373 17.15 -8.63 9.48
C ASN A 373 17.22 -9.70 8.38
N GLY A 374 16.11 -10.34 8.01
CA GLY A 374 16.07 -11.37 6.97
C GLY A 374 16.56 -10.96 5.57
N LEU A 375 16.98 -9.71 5.40
CA LEU A 375 17.66 -9.20 4.21
C LEU A 375 19.13 -9.59 4.26
N THR A 376 19.59 -10.33 3.26
CA THR A 376 20.99 -10.68 3.11
C THR A 376 21.59 -9.95 1.91
N TYR A 377 22.78 -9.42 2.11
CA TYR A 377 23.59 -8.86 1.02
C TYR A 377 24.84 -9.71 0.83
N VAL A 378 25.37 -9.69 -0.37
CA VAL A 378 26.65 -10.33 -0.70
C VAL A 378 27.70 -9.23 -0.89
N LEU A 379 28.64 -9.13 0.03
CA LEU A 379 29.72 -8.16 0.01
C LEU A 379 30.91 -8.70 -0.75
N ASN A 380 31.57 -7.86 -1.53
CA ASN A 380 32.91 -8.11 -2.04
C ASN A 380 33.90 -7.29 -1.20
N VAL A 381 34.57 -7.93 -0.26
CA VAL A 381 35.43 -7.25 0.70
C VAL A 381 36.66 -6.59 0.05
N LYS A 382 37.04 -7.04 -1.16
CA LYS A 382 38.18 -6.49 -1.91
C LYS A 382 37.80 -5.26 -2.71
N THR A 383 36.65 -5.30 -3.41
CA THR A 383 36.22 -4.18 -4.27
C THR A 383 35.32 -3.18 -3.53
N LYS A 384 34.99 -3.49 -2.28
CA LYS A 384 34.08 -2.70 -1.45
C LYS A 384 32.72 -2.46 -2.16
N LYS A 385 32.23 -3.49 -2.86
CA LYS A 385 30.89 -3.48 -3.46
C LYS A 385 30.00 -4.50 -2.78
N PHE A 386 28.73 -4.16 -2.64
CA PHE A 386 27.74 -5.11 -2.15
C PHE A 386 26.63 -5.33 -3.19
N HIS A 387 25.99 -6.47 -3.12
CA HIS A 387 25.07 -7.01 -4.13
C HIS A 387 23.84 -7.61 -3.46
N ARG A 388 22.72 -7.62 -4.15
CA ARG A 388 21.59 -8.49 -3.79
C ARG A 388 21.99 -9.97 -4.00
N PRO A 389 21.47 -10.91 -3.22
CA PRO A 389 21.80 -12.35 -3.38
C PRO A 389 21.50 -12.90 -4.77
N THR A 390 20.52 -12.29 -5.46
CA THR A 390 20.09 -12.66 -6.82
C THR A 390 20.91 -11.99 -7.95
N CYS A 391 21.92 -11.20 -7.62
CA CYS A 391 22.71 -10.49 -8.61
C CYS A 391 23.50 -11.43 -9.53
N HIS A 392 23.32 -11.32 -10.85
CA HIS A 392 24.10 -12.08 -11.84
C HIS A 392 25.61 -11.78 -11.83
N SER A 393 26.05 -10.75 -11.11
CA SER A 393 27.47 -10.35 -10.98
C SER A 393 28.00 -10.58 -9.57
N LEU A 394 27.48 -11.62 -8.87
CA LEU A 394 27.99 -11.97 -7.54
C LEU A 394 29.49 -12.25 -7.58
N PRO A 395 30.22 -11.79 -6.56
CA PRO A 395 31.63 -12.13 -6.43
C PRO A 395 31.78 -13.64 -6.16
N THR A 396 32.64 -14.30 -6.94
CA THR A 396 33.03 -15.71 -6.72
C THR A 396 34.16 -15.83 -5.69
N THR A 397 34.93 -14.75 -5.49
CA THR A 397 36.02 -14.64 -4.51
C THR A 397 35.84 -13.38 -3.67
N ASN A 398 36.45 -13.38 -2.46
CA ASN A 398 36.33 -12.28 -1.49
C ASN A 398 34.87 -11.98 -1.10
N ARG A 399 34.03 -13.01 -1.08
CA ARG A 399 32.60 -12.96 -0.77
C ARG A 399 32.40 -13.05 0.74
N GLN A 400 31.51 -12.21 1.25
CA GLN A 400 31.00 -12.27 2.62
C GLN A 400 29.50 -11.98 2.56
N ASP A 401 28.69 -12.82 3.15
CA ASP A 401 27.25 -12.56 3.28
C ASP A 401 27.02 -11.66 4.51
N SER A 402 26.10 -10.69 4.39
CA SER A 402 25.77 -9.75 5.47
C SER A 402 24.25 -9.61 5.56
N SER A 403 23.76 -9.60 6.78
CA SER A 403 22.36 -9.31 7.12
C SER A 403 22.18 -7.91 7.72
N GLU A 404 23.19 -7.07 7.63
CA GLU A 404 23.10 -5.68 8.06
C GLU A 404 22.23 -4.85 7.12
N SER A 405 21.75 -3.70 7.61
CA SER A 405 20.99 -2.78 6.77
C SER A 405 21.86 -2.20 5.64
N ARG A 406 21.21 -1.76 4.57
CA ARG A 406 21.88 -1.11 3.44
C ARG A 406 22.71 0.10 3.90
N GLU A 407 22.15 0.91 4.78
CA GLU A 407 22.80 2.10 5.34
C GLU A 407 24.02 1.72 6.18
N SER A 408 23.93 0.65 6.97
CA SER A 408 25.06 0.13 7.75
C SER A 408 26.20 -0.32 6.83
N ILE A 409 25.89 -1.04 5.76
CA ILE A 409 26.87 -1.49 4.78
C ILE A 409 27.54 -0.31 4.07
N ILE A 410 26.77 0.72 3.68
CA ILE A 410 27.31 1.96 3.09
C ILE A 410 28.19 2.70 4.08
N SER A 411 27.79 2.80 5.34
CA SER A 411 28.60 3.47 6.38
C SER A 411 29.95 2.78 6.61
N GLN A 412 30.06 1.48 6.32
CA GLN A 412 31.32 0.70 6.35
C GLN A 412 32.16 0.89 5.09
N GLY A 413 31.78 1.80 4.20
CA GLY A 413 32.53 2.14 2.99
C GLY A 413 32.31 1.15 1.83
N TYR A 414 31.18 0.47 1.79
CA TYR A 414 30.79 -0.32 0.62
C TYR A 414 29.90 0.50 -0.31
N ASP A 415 30.14 0.38 -1.61
CA ASP A 415 29.29 0.94 -2.66
C ASP A 415 28.27 -0.08 -3.17
N PRO A 416 27.06 0.33 -3.49
CA PRO A 416 26.09 -0.55 -4.13
C PRO A 416 26.57 -0.98 -5.52
N CYS A 417 26.28 -2.24 -5.86
CA CYS A 417 26.57 -2.74 -7.21
C CYS A 417 25.67 -2.04 -8.22
N LYS A 418 26.25 -1.40 -9.23
CA LYS A 418 25.52 -0.68 -10.29
C LYS A 418 24.60 -1.57 -11.16
N LYS A 419 24.74 -2.91 -11.10
CA LYS A 419 23.94 -3.85 -11.89
C LYS A 419 22.68 -4.32 -11.16
N CYS A 420 22.75 -4.52 -9.87
CA CYS A 420 21.61 -4.99 -9.08
C CYS A 420 21.08 -3.93 -8.10
N ASN A 421 21.76 -2.82 -7.95
CA ASN A 421 21.44 -1.71 -7.05
C ASN A 421 20.88 -2.22 -5.70
N PRO A 422 21.71 -2.84 -4.88
CA PRO A 422 21.29 -3.52 -3.66
C PRO A 422 20.93 -2.55 -2.54
#